data_927fd23f648c8baa71823280e3cc9ecb
#
_entry.id   927fd23f648c8baa71823280e3cc9ecb
#
_cell.length_a   1.000
_cell.length_b   1.000
_cell.length_c   1.000
_cell.angle_alpha   90.00
_cell.angle_beta   90.00
_cell.angle_gamma   90.00
#
_symmetry.space_group_name_H-M   'P 1'
#
loop_
_entity.id
_entity.type
_entity.pdbx_description
1 polymer ?
#
loop_
_entity_poly.entity_id
_entity_poly.type
_entity_poly.pdbx_seq_one_letter_code
_entity_poly.pdbx_strand_id
1 'polypeptide(L)'
;MATRGTTSKSKTELAEEMDNMGAKYSAHSDREYTRFSLQVHSGDAARAVNMLGDMVCNNSLNSAELELVKDEVSAEHEDNHNRYQETTLENAHFNSFREHMLGQPIKGDRDLTHTIGVDHLKDFHTANYYGDNIIVVATGDVSHEQVVDAVQQNFHSLPKTTSVQ
;
A
#
# COMPACT_ATOMS: atom_id res chain seq x y z
N MET A 1 5.85 -3.41 -1.19
CA MET A 1 6.72 -2.37 -1.80
C MET A 1 6.70 -1.04 -1.04
N ALA A 2 5.58 -0.53 -0.54
CA ALA A 2 5.50 0.81 0.07
C ALA A 2 6.53 1.11 1.20
N THR A 3 6.90 0.11 2.00
CA THR A 3 7.91 0.25 3.08
C THR A 3 9.34 -0.08 2.64
N ARG A 4 9.58 -0.32 1.35
CA ARG A 4 10.88 -0.77 0.84
C ARG A 4 11.79 0.37 0.39
N GLY A 5 11.40 1.58 0.65
CA GLY A 5 12.13 2.80 0.35
C GLY A 5 11.34 3.76 -0.53
N THR A 6 11.67 5.02 -0.40
CA THR A 6 11.16 6.11 -1.22
C THR A 6 12.31 6.73 -2.01
N THR A 7 12.02 7.72 -2.82
CA THR A 7 13.07 8.49 -3.51
C THR A 7 13.94 9.30 -2.54
N SER A 8 13.43 9.60 -1.34
CA SER A 8 14.08 10.42 -0.32
C SER A 8 14.72 9.60 0.82
N LYS A 9 14.21 8.37 1.07
CA LYS A 9 14.60 7.55 2.22
C LYS A 9 14.77 6.10 1.83
N SER A 10 15.82 5.47 2.37
CA SER A 10 16.00 4.02 2.28
C SER A 10 15.00 3.26 3.17
N LYS A 11 14.88 1.96 2.97
CA LYS A 11 14.09 1.06 3.83
C LYS A 11 14.48 1.19 5.31
N THR A 12 15.78 1.26 5.61
CA THR A 12 16.29 1.36 6.98
C THR A 12 15.90 2.68 7.62
N GLU A 13 16.07 3.79 6.91
CA GLU A 13 15.67 5.13 7.41
C GLU A 13 14.17 5.24 7.66
N LEU A 14 13.33 4.62 6.80
CA LEU A 14 11.89 4.55 7.04
C LEU A 14 11.57 3.75 8.31
N ALA A 15 12.23 2.61 8.50
CA ALA A 15 12.04 1.78 9.69
C ALA A 15 12.48 2.51 10.96
N GLU A 16 13.64 3.14 10.96
CA GLU A 16 14.14 3.96 12.08
C GLU A 16 13.20 5.12 12.42
N GLU A 17 12.64 5.77 11.40
CA GLU A 17 11.69 6.86 11.63
C GLU A 17 10.36 6.37 12.23
N MET A 18 9.86 5.20 11.80
CA MET A 18 8.71 4.55 12.41
C MET A 18 8.97 4.18 13.86
N ASP A 19 10.12 3.58 14.13
CA ASP A 19 10.52 3.18 15.49
C ASP A 19 10.66 4.41 16.41
N ASN A 20 11.26 5.49 15.92
CA ASN A 20 11.40 6.75 16.66
C ASN A 20 10.06 7.42 17.01
N MET A 21 9.02 7.21 16.18
CA MET A 21 7.65 7.66 16.48
C MET A 21 6.86 6.66 17.32
N GLY A 22 7.40 5.46 17.61
CA GLY A 22 6.62 4.35 18.17
C GLY A 22 5.44 3.97 17.27
N ALA A 23 5.60 4.13 15.97
CA ALA A 23 4.54 3.96 15.00
C ALA A 23 4.18 2.49 14.79
N LYS A 24 2.88 2.19 14.77
CA LYS A 24 2.40 0.88 14.32
C LYS A 24 1.87 1.01 12.89
N TYR A 25 2.64 0.46 11.95
CA TYR A 25 2.28 0.42 10.54
C TYR A 25 1.43 -0.81 10.22
N SER A 26 0.45 -0.64 9.35
CA SER A 26 -0.23 -1.75 8.68
C SER A 26 -0.61 -1.39 7.25
N ALA A 27 -0.54 -2.37 6.36
CA ALA A 27 -1.06 -2.29 5.00
C ALA A 27 -2.05 -3.43 4.77
N HIS A 28 -3.09 -3.12 4.03
CA HIS A 28 -4.12 -4.09 3.69
C HIS A 28 -4.62 -3.81 2.28
N SER A 29 -4.75 -4.86 1.48
CA SER A 29 -5.38 -4.79 0.15
C SER A 29 -6.58 -5.70 0.12
N ASP A 30 -7.65 -5.18 -0.45
CA ASP A 30 -8.89 -5.90 -0.69
C ASP A 30 -9.23 -5.80 -2.19
N ARG A 31 -10.40 -6.29 -2.60
CA ARG A 31 -10.89 -6.23 -3.98
C ARG A 31 -11.23 -4.82 -4.45
N GLU A 32 -11.55 -3.92 -3.53
CA GLU A 32 -12.02 -2.57 -3.83
C GLU A 32 -11.05 -1.46 -3.42
N TYR A 33 -10.17 -1.71 -2.43
CA TYR A 33 -9.26 -0.68 -1.93
C TYR A 33 -7.93 -1.25 -1.41
N THR A 34 -6.93 -0.39 -1.39
CA THR A 34 -5.68 -0.59 -0.66
C THR A 34 -5.59 0.45 0.45
N ARG A 35 -5.30 0.04 1.67
CA ARG A 35 -5.17 0.88 2.84
C ARG A 35 -3.76 0.82 3.40
N PHE A 36 -3.18 1.98 3.64
CA PHE A 36 -1.97 2.17 4.44
C PHE A 36 -2.35 2.90 5.72
N SER A 37 -1.95 2.42 6.87
CA SER A 37 -2.25 3.10 8.13
C SER A 37 -1.05 3.13 9.06
N LEU A 38 -0.91 4.26 9.76
CA LEU A 38 0.03 4.47 10.85
C LEU A 38 -0.74 4.86 12.11
N GLN A 39 -0.49 4.16 13.19
CA GLN A 39 -0.94 4.54 14.51
C GLN A 39 0.26 5.13 15.26
N VAL A 40 0.14 6.39 15.67
CA VAL A 40 1.21 7.16 16.34
C VAL A 40 0.66 7.91 17.53
N HIS A 41 1.53 8.49 18.33
CA HIS A 41 1.12 9.48 19.34
C HIS A 41 0.61 10.77 18.67
N SER A 42 -0.35 11.47 19.29
CA SER A 42 -0.98 12.68 18.69
C SER A 42 0.03 13.76 18.29
N GLY A 43 1.12 13.91 19.05
CA GLY A 43 2.20 14.85 18.73
C GLY A 43 2.96 14.55 17.43
N ASP A 44 2.91 13.31 16.93
CA ASP A 44 3.57 12.88 15.69
C ASP A 44 2.62 12.75 14.49
N ALA A 45 1.36 13.18 14.63
CA ALA A 45 0.35 13.02 13.59
C ALA A 45 0.79 13.63 12.24
N ALA A 46 1.34 14.84 12.22
CA ALA A 46 1.81 15.48 11.01
C ALA A 46 2.98 14.70 10.37
N ARG A 47 3.91 14.17 11.17
CA ARG A 47 5.02 13.34 10.68
C ARG A 47 4.52 12.04 10.07
N ALA A 48 3.48 11.43 10.66
CA ALA A 48 2.85 10.23 10.12
C ALA A 48 2.20 10.48 8.76
N VAL A 49 1.51 11.62 8.58
CA VAL A 49 0.95 12.03 7.29
C VAL A 49 2.05 12.25 6.26
N ASN A 50 3.14 12.92 6.65
CA ASN A 50 4.29 13.15 5.78
C ASN A 50 4.91 11.83 5.32
N MET A 51 5.10 10.88 6.23
CA MET A 51 5.65 9.57 5.91
C MET A 51 4.72 8.78 4.97
N LEU A 52 3.42 8.73 5.25
CA LEU A 52 2.44 8.08 4.37
C LEU A 52 2.43 8.72 2.97
N GLY A 53 2.48 10.05 2.90
CA GLY A 53 2.58 10.78 1.64
C GLY A 53 3.83 10.39 0.84
N ASP A 54 4.98 10.36 1.48
CA ASP A 54 6.23 9.95 0.83
C ASP A 54 6.20 8.49 0.35
N MET A 55 5.68 7.57 1.17
CA MET A 55 5.52 6.16 0.80
C MET A 55 4.56 5.94 -0.37
N VAL A 56 3.50 6.72 -0.44
CA VAL A 56 2.46 6.61 -1.49
C VAL A 56 2.88 7.33 -2.77
N CYS A 57 3.40 8.55 -2.66
CA CYS A 57 3.70 9.40 -3.82
C CYS A 57 5.08 9.12 -4.42
N ASN A 58 6.07 8.81 -3.60
CA ASN A 58 7.49 8.80 -3.96
C ASN A 58 8.15 7.43 -3.79
N ASN A 59 7.39 6.33 -3.92
CA ASN A 59 7.94 4.99 -3.77
C ASN A 59 9.07 4.74 -4.78
N SER A 60 10.19 4.20 -4.32
CA SER A 60 11.38 3.99 -5.16
C SER A 60 11.21 2.85 -6.18
N LEU A 61 10.29 1.91 -5.94
CA LEU A 61 10.02 0.73 -6.77
C LEU A 61 11.32 0.02 -7.23
N ASN A 62 12.25 -0.18 -6.29
CA ASN A 62 13.57 -0.75 -6.56
C ASN A 62 13.46 -2.22 -6.98
N SER A 63 14.18 -2.61 -8.04
CA SER A 63 14.16 -3.98 -8.57
C SER A 63 14.74 -5.02 -7.62
N ALA A 64 15.77 -4.68 -6.84
CA ALA A 64 16.34 -5.61 -5.86
C ALA A 64 15.36 -5.89 -4.71
N GLU A 65 14.66 -4.87 -4.23
CA GLU A 65 13.61 -5.03 -3.22
C GLU A 65 12.38 -5.76 -3.78
N LEU A 66 12.09 -5.61 -5.08
CA LEU A 66 10.99 -6.34 -5.73
C LEU A 66 11.22 -7.85 -5.67
N GLU A 67 12.44 -8.34 -5.96
CA GLU A 67 12.72 -9.78 -5.88
C GLU A 67 12.53 -10.32 -4.45
N LEU A 68 12.98 -9.58 -3.44
CA LEU A 68 12.74 -9.98 -2.04
C LEU A 68 11.24 -10.01 -1.70
N VAL A 69 10.47 -9.07 -2.21
CA VAL A 69 9.00 -9.04 -2.00
C VAL A 69 8.31 -10.19 -2.72
N LYS A 70 8.77 -10.60 -3.90
CA LYS A 70 8.25 -11.79 -4.58
C LYS A 70 8.42 -13.07 -3.75
N ASP A 71 9.59 -13.22 -3.12
CA ASP A 71 9.84 -14.36 -2.22
C ASP A 71 8.92 -14.32 -1.00
N GLU A 72 8.72 -13.13 -0.40
CA GLU A 72 7.79 -12.95 0.71
C GLU A 72 6.33 -13.28 0.31
N VAL A 73 5.87 -12.78 -0.84
CA VAL A 73 4.52 -13.08 -1.35
C VAL A 73 4.37 -14.58 -1.63
N SER A 74 5.39 -15.22 -2.17
CA SER A 74 5.38 -16.67 -2.40
C SER A 74 5.27 -17.47 -1.09
N ALA A 75 6.01 -17.06 -0.05
CA ALA A 75 5.91 -17.66 1.27
C ALA A 75 4.53 -17.43 1.91
N GLU A 76 3.93 -16.23 1.74
CA GLU A 76 2.57 -15.96 2.20
C GLU A 76 1.51 -16.82 1.48
N HIS A 77 1.71 -17.14 0.21
CA HIS A 77 0.82 -18.07 -0.51
C HIS A 77 0.87 -19.48 0.10
N GLU A 78 2.06 -19.95 0.50
CA GLU A 78 2.21 -21.25 1.15
C GLU A 78 1.52 -21.28 2.54
N ASP A 79 1.67 -20.22 3.33
CA ASP A 79 1.02 -20.11 4.65
C ASP A 79 -0.51 -20.02 4.57
N ASN A 80 -1.05 -19.53 3.47
CA ASN A 80 -2.51 -19.40 3.27
C ASN A 80 -3.25 -20.74 3.31
N HIS A 81 -2.59 -21.85 2.99
CA HIS A 81 -3.21 -23.18 3.11
C HIS A 81 -3.62 -23.52 4.55
N ASN A 82 -3.04 -22.84 5.54
CA ASN A 82 -3.36 -23.02 6.96
C ASN A 82 -4.45 -22.04 7.45
N ARG A 83 -4.90 -21.09 6.61
CA ARG A 83 -5.92 -20.08 6.95
C ARG A 83 -7.28 -20.44 6.38
N TYR A 84 -7.92 -21.42 6.98
CA TYR A 84 -9.19 -22.01 6.47
C TYR A 84 -10.30 -20.98 6.22
N GLN A 85 -10.43 -19.94 7.04
CA GLN A 85 -11.47 -18.91 6.86
C GLN A 85 -11.22 -18.09 5.59
N GLU A 86 -9.99 -17.61 5.39
CA GLU A 86 -9.62 -16.84 4.20
C GLU A 86 -9.77 -17.68 2.95
N THR A 87 -9.28 -18.92 2.96
CA THR A 87 -9.40 -19.87 1.83
C THR A 87 -10.86 -20.15 1.50
N THR A 88 -11.72 -20.30 2.51
CA THR A 88 -13.15 -20.55 2.28
C THR A 88 -13.84 -19.36 1.63
N LEU A 89 -13.53 -18.14 2.07
CA LEU A 89 -14.05 -16.90 1.47
C LEU A 89 -13.55 -16.71 0.02
N GLU A 90 -12.27 -16.94 -0.23
CA GLU A 90 -11.70 -16.90 -1.59
C GLU A 90 -12.42 -17.90 -2.52
N ASN A 91 -12.61 -19.13 -2.07
CA ASN A 91 -13.33 -20.15 -2.83
C ASN A 91 -14.80 -19.78 -3.06
N ALA A 92 -15.47 -19.17 -2.09
CA ALA A 92 -16.84 -18.68 -2.25
C ALA A 92 -16.91 -17.58 -3.32
N HIS A 93 -15.99 -16.61 -3.29
CA HIS A 93 -15.89 -15.57 -4.30
C HIS A 93 -15.60 -16.16 -5.69
N PHE A 94 -14.60 -17.03 -5.80
CA PHE A 94 -14.25 -17.67 -7.06
C PHE A 94 -15.44 -18.43 -7.69
N ASN A 95 -16.20 -19.17 -6.89
CA ASN A 95 -17.34 -19.93 -7.40
C ASN A 95 -18.56 -19.06 -7.72
N SER A 96 -18.76 -17.96 -6.97
CA SER A 96 -19.91 -17.06 -7.15
C SER A 96 -19.71 -16.07 -8.31
N PHE A 97 -18.48 -15.65 -8.53
CA PHE A 97 -18.13 -14.60 -9.51
C PHE A 97 -17.17 -15.14 -10.58
N ARG A 98 -17.49 -16.28 -11.18
CA ARG A 98 -16.69 -16.87 -12.24
C ARG A 98 -16.48 -15.89 -13.40
N GLU A 99 -15.25 -15.81 -13.90
CA GLU A 99 -14.85 -14.93 -15.02
C GLU A 99 -15.00 -13.41 -14.74
N HIS A 100 -15.28 -13.02 -13.48
CA HIS A 100 -15.38 -11.64 -13.06
C HIS A 100 -14.22 -11.26 -12.12
N MET A 101 -13.83 -9.98 -12.13
CA MET A 101 -12.73 -9.47 -11.27
C MET A 101 -12.94 -9.77 -9.77
N LEU A 102 -14.19 -9.75 -9.29
CA LEU A 102 -14.53 -10.10 -7.91
C LEU A 102 -14.24 -11.56 -7.54
N GLY A 103 -14.13 -12.45 -8.53
CA GLY A 103 -13.76 -13.85 -8.32
C GLY A 103 -12.25 -14.08 -8.25
N GLN A 104 -11.43 -13.10 -8.63
CA GLN A 104 -9.98 -13.24 -8.58
C GLN A 104 -9.48 -13.22 -7.13
N PRO A 105 -8.43 -14.01 -6.80
CA PRO A 105 -7.85 -14.03 -5.47
C PRO A 105 -7.18 -12.69 -5.15
N ILE A 106 -7.34 -12.20 -3.90
CA ILE A 106 -6.77 -10.91 -3.45
C ILE A 106 -5.24 -10.92 -3.55
N LYS A 107 -4.60 -12.04 -3.25
CA LYS A 107 -3.14 -12.19 -3.31
C LYS A 107 -2.62 -12.44 -4.73
N GLY A 108 -3.52 -12.52 -5.71
CA GLY A 108 -3.17 -12.82 -7.10
C GLY A 108 -2.83 -14.29 -7.35
N ASP A 109 -2.32 -14.57 -8.53
CA ASP A 109 -1.87 -15.90 -8.94
C ASP A 109 -0.39 -16.08 -8.57
N ARG A 110 -0.07 -17.17 -7.88
CA ARG A 110 1.29 -17.52 -7.46
C ARG A 110 2.24 -17.62 -8.66
N ASP A 111 1.80 -18.27 -9.71
CA ASP A 111 2.65 -18.54 -10.88
C ASP A 111 2.95 -17.24 -11.66
N LEU A 112 2.05 -16.27 -11.60
CA LEU A 112 2.23 -14.97 -12.22
C LEU A 112 3.09 -14.00 -11.38
N THR A 113 3.22 -14.21 -10.09
CA THR A 113 4.00 -13.32 -9.19
C THR A 113 5.44 -13.13 -9.69
N HIS A 114 6.07 -14.20 -10.18
CA HIS A 114 7.45 -14.14 -10.69
C HIS A 114 7.59 -13.34 -12.00
N THR A 115 6.51 -13.16 -12.76
CA THR A 115 6.51 -12.41 -14.02
C THR A 115 6.39 -10.90 -13.84
N ILE A 116 6.03 -10.44 -12.63
CA ILE A 116 5.83 -9.02 -12.35
C ILE A 116 7.19 -8.30 -12.34
N GLY A 117 7.34 -7.31 -13.19
CA GLY A 117 8.50 -6.42 -13.25
C GLY A 117 8.22 -5.04 -12.65
N VAL A 118 9.28 -4.27 -12.47
CA VAL A 118 9.19 -2.88 -11.97
C VAL A 118 8.27 -2.02 -12.85
N ASP A 119 8.29 -2.23 -14.16
CA ASP A 119 7.46 -1.46 -15.09
C ASP A 119 5.97 -1.71 -14.87
N HIS A 120 5.57 -2.97 -14.62
CA HIS A 120 4.19 -3.28 -14.25
C HIS A 120 3.75 -2.56 -12.97
N LEU A 121 4.65 -2.44 -11.98
CA LEU A 121 4.35 -1.70 -10.75
C LEU A 121 4.23 -0.20 -10.99
N LYS A 122 5.07 0.37 -11.85
CA LYS A 122 4.99 1.81 -12.22
C LYS A 122 3.70 2.11 -12.98
N ASP A 123 3.34 1.26 -13.92
CA ASP A 123 2.11 1.40 -14.71
C ASP A 123 0.89 1.32 -13.79
N PHE A 124 0.86 0.33 -12.89
CA PHE A 124 -0.19 0.20 -11.89
C PHE A 124 -0.26 1.42 -10.96
N HIS A 125 0.89 1.90 -10.47
CA HIS A 125 0.96 3.07 -9.61
C HIS A 125 0.42 4.30 -10.34
N THR A 126 0.89 4.56 -11.57
CA THR A 126 0.44 5.71 -12.38
C THR A 126 -1.06 5.66 -12.68
N ALA A 127 -1.59 4.47 -12.93
CA ALA A 127 -3.01 4.30 -13.26
C ALA A 127 -3.94 4.48 -12.05
N ASN A 128 -3.48 4.13 -10.83
CA ASN A 128 -4.36 4.03 -9.67
C ASN A 128 -4.10 5.07 -8.57
N TYR A 129 -2.87 5.64 -8.50
CA TYR A 129 -2.50 6.60 -7.46
C TYR A 129 -2.60 8.03 -8.00
N TYR A 130 -3.77 8.63 -7.88
CA TYR A 130 -4.06 10.01 -8.25
C TYR A 130 -5.04 10.62 -7.23
N GLY A 131 -5.08 11.95 -7.14
CA GLY A 131 -5.77 12.67 -6.06
C GLY A 131 -7.24 12.28 -5.89
N ASP A 132 -8.00 12.16 -6.99
CA ASP A 132 -9.44 11.84 -6.92
C ASP A 132 -9.70 10.37 -6.49
N ASN A 133 -8.66 9.52 -6.45
CA ASN A 133 -8.76 8.11 -6.02
C ASN A 133 -8.18 7.86 -4.62
N ILE A 134 -7.76 8.90 -3.91
CA ILE A 134 -7.15 8.76 -2.58
C ILE A 134 -8.02 9.46 -1.53
N ILE A 135 -8.27 8.75 -0.44
CA ILE A 135 -8.96 9.28 0.74
C ILE A 135 -8.00 9.20 1.92
N VAL A 136 -7.77 10.33 2.57
CA VAL A 136 -6.99 10.40 3.81
C VAL A 136 -7.94 10.54 4.99
N VAL A 137 -7.80 9.66 5.97
CA VAL A 137 -8.63 9.64 7.18
C VAL A 137 -7.70 9.74 8.39
N ALA A 138 -7.99 10.65 9.30
CA ALA A 138 -7.33 10.75 10.60
C ALA A 138 -8.36 10.69 11.72
N THR A 139 -8.06 9.92 12.76
CA THR A 139 -8.92 9.78 13.95
C THR A 139 -8.09 9.90 15.21
N GLY A 140 -8.65 10.51 16.25
CA GLY A 140 -7.98 10.70 17.54
C GLY A 140 -7.85 12.18 17.90
N ASP A 141 -6.89 12.48 18.76
CA ASP A 141 -6.61 13.85 19.23
C ASP A 141 -5.75 14.60 18.21
N VAL A 142 -6.39 15.02 17.09
CA VAL A 142 -5.77 15.75 15.97
C VAL A 142 -6.69 16.86 15.47
N SER A 143 -6.12 18.00 15.07
CA SER A 143 -6.87 19.06 14.40
C SER A 143 -7.08 18.72 12.93
N HIS A 144 -8.30 18.93 12.45
CA HIS A 144 -8.64 18.74 11.03
C HIS A 144 -7.76 19.62 10.12
N GLU A 145 -7.59 20.88 10.47
CA GLU A 145 -6.81 21.85 9.71
C GLU A 145 -5.36 21.41 9.58
N GLN A 146 -4.74 20.94 10.68
CA GLN A 146 -3.37 20.45 10.66
C GLN A 146 -3.21 19.21 9.75
N VAL A 147 -4.18 18.32 9.74
CA VAL A 147 -4.16 17.15 8.84
C VAL A 147 -4.31 17.59 7.40
N VAL A 148 -5.24 18.51 7.10
CA VAL A 148 -5.44 19.05 5.75
C VAL A 148 -4.16 19.72 5.23
N ASP A 149 -3.52 20.57 6.04
CA ASP A 149 -2.27 21.23 5.68
C ASP A 149 -1.16 20.22 5.39
N ALA A 150 -1.01 19.21 6.25
CA ALA A 150 -0.02 18.15 6.05
C ALA A 150 -0.28 17.34 4.77
N VAL A 151 -1.54 17.03 4.47
CA VAL A 151 -1.92 16.34 3.22
C VAL A 151 -1.61 17.21 2.00
N GLN A 152 -1.98 18.49 2.01
CA GLN A 152 -1.69 19.40 0.92
C GLN A 152 -0.20 19.53 0.62
N GLN A 153 0.64 19.52 1.67
CA GLN A 153 2.09 19.59 1.53
C GLN A 153 2.73 18.34 0.94
N ASN A 154 2.18 17.16 1.24
CA ASN A 154 2.84 15.89 0.94
C ASN A 154 2.25 15.13 -0.24
N PHE A 155 1.00 15.41 -0.63
CA PHE A 155 0.33 14.72 -1.73
C PHE A 155 0.21 15.59 -3.00
N HIS A 156 0.80 16.80 -3.01
CA HIS A 156 0.70 17.74 -4.13
C HIS A 156 1.37 17.24 -5.43
N SER A 157 2.29 16.28 -5.35
CA SER A 157 2.97 15.71 -6.51
C SER A 157 2.10 14.74 -7.33
N LEU A 158 1.00 14.26 -6.75
CA LEU A 158 0.08 13.39 -7.46
C LEU A 158 -0.77 14.18 -8.46
N PRO A 159 -1.00 13.62 -9.66
CA PRO A 159 -1.95 14.21 -10.60
C PRO A 159 -3.36 14.18 -9.97
N LYS A 160 -4.19 15.18 -10.29
CA LYS A 160 -5.55 15.23 -9.75
C LYS A 160 -6.40 14.07 -10.26
N THR A 161 -6.28 13.77 -11.55
CA THR A 161 -7.04 12.71 -12.23
C THR A 161 -6.07 11.79 -12.97
N THR A 162 -6.51 10.56 -13.29
CA THR A 162 -5.70 9.65 -14.10
C THR A 162 -5.51 10.19 -15.52
N SER A 163 -4.32 10.01 -16.07
CA SER A 163 -4.02 10.26 -17.48
C SER A 163 -4.23 9.02 -18.37
N VAL A 164 -4.56 7.89 -17.75
CA VAL A 164 -4.79 6.61 -18.44
C VAL A 164 -6.28 6.52 -18.76
N GLN A 165 -6.60 6.42 -20.06
CA GLN A 165 -7.94 6.13 -20.57
C GLN A 165 -8.10 4.65 -20.86
#